data_f4ec6ab7bacb24dc826785db49eb2c82
#
_entry.id   f4ec6ab7bacb24dc826785db49eb2c82
#
_cell.length_a   1.000
_cell.length_b   1.000
_cell.length_c   1.000
_cell.angle_alpha   90.00
_cell.angle_beta   90.00
_cell.angle_gamma   90.00
#
_symmetry.space_group_name_H-M   'P 1'
#
loop_
_entity.id
_entity.type
_entity.pdbx_description
1 polymer ?
#
loop_
_entity_poly.entity_id
_entity_poly.type
_entity_poly.pdbx_seq_one_letter_code
_entity_poly.pdbx_strand_id
1 'polypeptide(L)'
;MILDCQNICKAFGTDVILDNISFHLEEKEKMAIVGINGAGKTTLLKIIMGEESADSGQVIVSKDRTIGYLSQYQESNYNTTVRGVMMDALKPILELQDRMRELEHTMAEQTGEELERSLELYNRYTHEFEYKNGYSCESEANGVLKGLGFSKEDYDRHT
;
A
#
# COMPACT_ATOMS: atom_id res chain seq x y z
N MET A 1 -14.87 -12.44 -0.70
CA MET A 1 -15.07 -11.11 -0.08
C MET A 1 -13.71 -10.52 0.27
N ILE A 2 -13.37 -9.37 -0.30
CA ILE A 2 -12.10 -8.67 -0.04
C ILE A 2 -12.30 -7.43 0.83
N LEU A 3 -13.48 -6.81 0.78
CA LEU A 3 -13.90 -5.67 1.59
C LEU A 3 -15.33 -5.87 2.01
N ASP A 4 -15.65 -5.56 3.27
CA ASP A 4 -17.00 -5.56 3.80
C ASP A 4 -17.21 -4.34 4.71
N CYS A 5 -18.19 -3.53 4.37
CA CYS A 5 -18.62 -2.37 5.15
C CYS A 5 -19.98 -2.70 5.76
N GLN A 6 -20.06 -2.60 7.08
CA GLN A 6 -21.29 -2.98 7.82
C GLN A 6 -21.79 -1.81 8.65
N ASN A 7 -22.98 -1.33 8.32
CA ASN A 7 -23.73 -0.33 9.08
C ASN A 7 -22.93 0.95 9.39
N ILE A 8 -22.13 1.42 8.43
CA ILE A 8 -21.28 2.60 8.58
C ILE A 8 -22.16 3.84 8.74
N CYS A 9 -22.03 4.52 9.88
CA CYS A 9 -22.62 5.83 10.12
C CYS A 9 -21.53 6.86 10.40
N LYS A 10 -21.74 8.07 9.93
CA LYS A 10 -20.88 9.23 10.21
C LYS A 10 -21.66 10.53 10.20
N ALA A 11 -21.45 11.33 11.25
CA ALA A 11 -21.99 12.69 11.33
C ALA A 11 -20.87 13.69 11.66
N PHE A 12 -21.02 14.92 11.22
CA PHE A 12 -20.18 16.04 11.63
C PHE A 12 -21.07 17.09 12.31
N GLY A 13 -20.96 17.16 13.64
CA GLY A 13 -21.88 17.97 14.44
C GLY A 13 -23.30 17.43 14.36
N THR A 14 -24.21 18.21 13.80
CA THR A 14 -25.63 17.84 13.61
C THR A 14 -25.91 17.20 12.22
N ASP A 15 -24.95 17.26 11.31
CA ASP A 15 -25.15 16.85 9.93
C ASP A 15 -24.76 15.37 9.74
N VAL A 16 -25.74 14.53 9.52
CA VAL A 16 -25.55 13.12 9.19
C VAL A 16 -25.09 13.01 7.74
N ILE A 17 -23.87 12.49 7.55
CA ILE A 17 -23.24 12.35 6.22
C ILE A 17 -23.39 10.92 5.68
N LEU A 18 -23.21 9.93 6.55
CA LEU A 18 -23.42 8.53 6.21
C LEU A 18 -24.43 7.95 7.19
N ASP A 19 -25.44 7.27 6.68
CA ASP A 19 -26.50 6.65 7.48
C ASP A 19 -26.65 5.18 7.09
N ASN A 20 -26.16 4.31 7.97
CA ASN A 20 -26.30 2.85 7.88
C ASN A 20 -25.86 2.25 6.54
N ILE A 21 -24.69 2.68 6.04
CA ILE A 21 -24.16 2.22 4.75
C ILE A 21 -23.57 0.82 4.91
N SER A 22 -24.08 -0.13 4.11
CA SER A 22 -23.58 -1.50 4.09
C SER A 22 -23.41 -1.99 2.66
N PHE A 23 -22.24 -2.58 2.36
CA PHE A 23 -21.93 -3.23 1.10
C PHE A 23 -20.70 -4.12 1.25
N HIS A 24 -20.52 -5.03 0.33
CA HIS A 24 -19.33 -5.86 0.24
C HIS A 24 -18.77 -5.85 -1.19
N LEU A 25 -17.50 -6.19 -1.31
CA LEU A 25 -16.78 -6.30 -2.60
C LEU A 25 -16.09 -7.67 -2.68
N GLU A 26 -16.33 -8.37 -3.77
CA GLU A 26 -15.68 -9.64 -4.07
C GLU A 26 -14.42 -9.45 -4.93
N GLU A 27 -13.63 -10.49 -5.03
CA GLU A 27 -12.42 -10.45 -5.85
C GLU A 27 -12.76 -10.21 -7.33
N LYS A 28 -12.03 -9.31 -7.99
CA LYS A 28 -12.22 -8.86 -9.38
C LYS A 28 -13.53 -8.09 -9.63
N GLU A 29 -14.28 -7.78 -8.61
CA GLU A 29 -15.46 -6.94 -8.72
C GLU A 29 -15.09 -5.46 -8.84
N LYS A 30 -15.93 -4.68 -9.51
CA LYS A 30 -15.82 -3.23 -9.65
C LYS A 30 -17.09 -2.59 -9.12
N MET A 31 -16.94 -1.64 -8.22
CA MET A 31 -18.04 -0.88 -7.64
C MET A 31 -17.85 0.61 -7.90
N ALA A 32 -18.93 1.33 -8.17
CA ALA A 32 -18.92 2.78 -8.28
C ALA A 32 -19.77 3.41 -7.17
N ILE A 33 -19.21 4.40 -6.48
CA ILE A 33 -19.93 5.24 -5.50
C ILE A 33 -20.33 6.51 -6.22
N VAL A 34 -21.64 6.71 -6.43
CA VAL A 34 -22.21 7.86 -7.13
C VAL A 34 -23.07 8.71 -6.20
N GLY A 35 -23.13 10.00 -6.45
CA GLY A 35 -23.92 10.95 -5.67
C GLY A 35 -23.50 12.39 -5.93
N ILE A 36 -24.32 13.33 -5.48
CA ILE A 36 -24.04 14.78 -5.58
C ILE A 36 -22.81 15.18 -4.76
N ASN A 37 -22.29 16.38 -4.97
CA ASN A 37 -21.21 16.92 -4.13
C ASN A 37 -21.71 17.09 -2.69
N GLY A 38 -20.87 16.70 -1.71
CA GLY A 38 -21.26 16.71 -0.30
C GLY A 38 -21.99 15.45 0.19
N ALA A 39 -22.34 14.49 -0.67
CA ALA A 39 -23.05 13.27 -0.28
C ALA A 39 -22.21 12.24 0.54
N GLY A 40 -21.03 12.61 1.01
CA GLY A 40 -20.20 11.74 1.86
C GLY A 40 -19.32 10.72 1.13
N LYS A 41 -19.22 10.76 -0.21
CA LYS A 41 -18.40 9.80 -0.99
C LYS A 41 -16.94 9.75 -0.51
N THR A 42 -16.31 10.91 -0.39
CA THR A 42 -14.93 11.03 0.09
C THR A 42 -14.79 10.61 1.55
N THR A 43 -15.77 10.92 2.39
CA THR A 43 -15.82 10.51 3.81
C THR A 43 -15.87 8.99 3.91
N LEU A 44 -16.70 8.33 3.12
CA LEU A 44 -16.77 6.87 3.08
C LEU A 44 -15.44 6.25 2.65
N LEU A 45 -14.79 6.79 1.60
CA LEU A 45 -13.47 6.31 1.16
C LEU A 45 -12.41 6.50 2.25
N LYS A 46 -12.39 7.65 2.95
CA LYS A 46 -11.48 7.89 4.08
C LYS A 46 -11.70 6.92 5.23
N ILE A 47 -12.95 6.57 5.52
CA ILE A 47 -13.27 5.55 6.54
C ILE A 47 -12.74 4.17 6.11
N ILE A 48 -12.91 3.80 4.84
CA ILE A 48 -12.37 2.54 4.30
C ILE A 48 -10.84 2.50 4.39
N MET A 49 -10.18 3.63 4.17
CA MET A 49 -8.71 3.76 4.30
C MET A 49 -8.20 3.79 5.74
N GLY A 50 -9.11 3.99 6.72
CA GLY A 50 -8.73 4.19 8.11
C GLY A 50 -8.19 5.59 8.43
N GLU A 51 -8.33 6.55 7.50
CA GLU A 51 -7.97 7.97 7.69
C GLU A 51 -9.01 8.75 8.50
N GLU A 52 -10.23 8.25 8.54
CA GLU A 52 -11.35 8.81 9.31
C GLU A 52 -12.06 7.68 10.06
N SER A 53 -12.53 7.96 11.28
CA SER A 53 -13.29 6.99 12.07
C SER A 53 -14.77 7.06 11.76
N ALA A 54 -15.43 5.91 11.61
CA ALA A 54 -16.89 5.84 11.64
C ALA A 54 -17.41 6.08 13.07
N ASP A 55 -18.59 6.68 13.20
CA ASP A 55 -19.25 6.83 14.51
C ASP A 55 -19.88 5.51 14.95
N SER A 56 -20.32 4.68 13.99
CA SER A 56 -20.75 3.30 14.22
C SER A 56 -20.53 2.46 12.96
N GLY A 57 -20.63 1.15 13.14
CA GLY A 57 -20.35 0.18 12.07
C GLY A 57 -18.89 -0.23 12.03
N GLN A 58 -18.53 -1.03 11.04
CA GLN A 58 -17.16 -1.51 10.87
C GLN A 58 -16.79 -1.74 9.40
N VAL A 59 -15.50 -1.58 9.11
CA VAL A 59 -14.89 -1.93 7.84
C VAL A 59 -13.99 -3.14 8.05
N ILE A 60 -14.20 -4.19 7.27
CA ILE A 60 -13.42 -5.42 7.32
C ILE A 60 -12.70 -5.58 5.99
N VAL A 61 -11.38 -5.61 6.03
CA VAL A 61 -10.52 -5.90 4.87
C VAL A 61 -9.88 -7.25 5.07
N SER A 62 -9.82 -8.07 4.02
CA SER A 62 -9.15 -9.36 4.07
C SER A 62 -7.67 -9.21 4.45
N LYS A 63 -7.16 -10.07 5.34
CA LYS A 63 -5.81 -9.97 5.90
C LYS A 63 -4.68 -9.99 4.87
N ASP A 64 -4.93 -10.63 3.73
CA ASP A 64 -3.92 -10.78 2.66
C ASP A 64 -4.06 -9.71 1.57
N ARG A 65 -4.79 -8.63 1.85
CA ARG A 65 -5.04 -7.56 0.88
C ARG A 65 -4.57 -6.20 1.41
N THR A 66 -3.99 -5.44 0.51
CA THR A 66 -3.64 -4.03 0.74
C THR A 66 -4.60 -3.13 -0.02
N ILE A 67 -4.90 -1.97 0.54
CA ILE A 67 -5.74 -0.96 -0.11
C ILE A 67 -4.81 0.13 -0.66
N GLY A 68 -4.94 0.44 -1.94
CA GLY A 68 -4.35 1.62 -2.55
C GLY A 68 -5.43 2.69 -2.77
N TYR A 69 -5.12 3.94 -2.46
CA TYR A 69 -6.01 5.07 -2.67
C TYR A 69 -5.35 6.13 -3.55
N LEU A 70 -6.05 6.51 -4.61
CA LEU A 70 -5.65 7.64 -5.44
C LEU A 70 -6.57 8.83 -5.09
N SER A 71 -6.03 9.82 -4.39
CA SER A 71 -6.78 11.02 -4.02
C SER A 71 -7.05 11.92 -5.23
N GLN A 72 -8.15 12.66 -5.19
CA GLN A 72 -8.51 13.65 -6.22
C GLN A 72 -7.50 14.80 -6.29
N TYR A 73 -6.94 15.17 -5.13
CA TYR A 73 -5.90 16.18 -4.99
C TYR A 73 -4.70 15.51 -4.36
N GLN A 74 -3.60 15.41 -5.09
CA GLN A 74 -2.32 15.05 -4.53
C GLN A 74 -1.58 16.35 -4.19
N GLU A 75 -1.34 16.56 -2.91
CA GLU A 75 -0.35 17.54 -2.48
C GLU A 75 1.02 16.95 -2.79
N SER A 76 1.57 17.31 -3.94
CA SER A 76 2.95 16.94 -4.31
C SER A 76 3.93 17.81 -3.49
N ASN A 77 4.10 17.50 -2.22
CA ASN A 77 5.15 18.05 -1.38
C ASN A 77 6.49 17.30 -1.56
N TYR A 78 6.65 16.61 -2.67
CA TYR A 78 7.88 15.89 -2.96
C TYR A 78 8.93 16.85 -3.52
N ASN A 79 9.80 17.33 -2.67
CA ASN A 79 11.04 18.01 -3.10
C ASN A 79 12.06 16.95 -3.58
N THR A 80 11.63 16.10 -4.50
CA THR A 80 12.39 14.97 -5.02
C THR A 80 12.15 14.78 -6.52
N THR A 81 12.86 13.87 -7.14
CA THR A 81 12.71 13.55 -8.56
C THR A 81 11.67 12.44 -8.77
N VAL A 82 11.20 12.26 -10.01
CA VAL A 82 10.35 11.13 -10.40
C VAL A 82 10.97 9.80 -9.96
N ARG A 83 12.28 9.65 -10.14
CA ARG A 83 13.04 8.49 -9.67
C ARG A 83 13.02 8.40 -8.14
N GLY A 84 13.13 9.51 -7.42
CA GLY A 84 13.07 9.54 -5.97
C GLY A 84 11.74 9.02 -5.43
N VAL A 85 10.62 9.48 -5.97
CA VAL A 85 9.29 8.97 -5.61
C VAL A 85 9.16 7.47 -5.87
N MET A 86 9.69 7.00 -7.02
CA MET A 86 9.70 5.58 -7.34
C MET A 86 10.52 4.77 -6.33
N MET A 87 11.71 5.25 -5.97
CA MET A 87 12.58 4.56 -5.00
C MET A 87 11.97 4.55 -3.60
N ASP A 88 11.27 5.61 -3.19
CA ASP A 88 10.54 5.66 -1.93
C ASP A 88 9.43 4.61 -1.87
N ALA A 89 8.72 4.40 -2.97
CA ALA A 89 7.71 3.34 -3.08
C ALA A 89 8.32 1.92 -2.97
N LEU A 90 9.54 1.73 -3.45
CA LEU A 90 10.27 0.45 -3.38
C LEU A 90 11.02 0.25 -2.04
N LYS A 91 11.14 1.29 -1.22
CA LYS A 91 11.94 1.27 0.01
C LYS A 91 11.69 0.05 0.90
N PRO A 92 10.44 -0.39 1.19
CA PRO A 92 10.20 -1.57 2.03
C PRO A 92 10.80 -2.86 1.44
N ILE A 93 10.87 -2.97 0.11
CA ILE A 93 11.44 -4.14 -0.57
C ILE A 93 12.96 -4.05 -0.56
N LEU A 94 13.51 -2.86 -0.80
CA LEU A 94 14.96 -2.62 -0.78
C LEU A 94 15.56 -2.82 0.61
N GLU A 95 14.87 -2.34 1.67
CA GLU A 95 15.27 -2.59 3.06
C GLU A 95 15.29 -4.08 3.40
N LEU A 96 14.36 -4.85 2.86
CA LEU A 96 14.34 -6.30 3.03
C LEU A 96 15.54 -6.96 2.35
N GLN A 97 15.89 -6.51 1.13
CA GLN A 97 17.06 -6.98 0.41
C GLN A 97 18.37 -6.66 1.18
N ASP A 98 18.48 -5.48 1.75
CA ASP A 98 19.64 -5.09 2.54
C ASP A 98 19.79 -5.94 3.80
N ARG A 99 18.69 -6.24 4.50
CA ARG A 99 18.70 -7.18 5.65
C ARG A 99 19.13 -8.58 5.26
N MET A 100 18.73 -9.06 4.08
CA MET A 100 19.18 -10.36 3.55
C MET A 100 20.70 -10.35 3.33
N ARG A 101 21.25 -9.29 2.72
CA ARG A 101 22.70 -9.13 2.51
C ARG A 101 23.49 -9.05 3.81
N GLU A 102 22.98 -8.33 4.81
CA GLU A 102 23.60 -8.27 6.15
C GLU A 102 23.64 -9.65 6.80
N LEU A 103 22.58 -10.44 6.70
CA LEU A 103 22.55 -11.82 7.20
C LEU A 103 23.55 -12.71 6.45
N GLU A 104 23.65 -12.59 5.12
CA GLU A 104 24.64 -13.35 4.33
C GLU A 104 26.07 -13.10 4.82
N HIS A 105 26.41 -11.82 5.09
CA HIS A 105 27.73 -11.49 5.64
C HIS A 105 27.93 -12.06 7.04
N THR A 106 26.91 -11.94 7.90
CA THR A 106 27.02 -12.39 9.29
C THR A 106 27.11 -13.92 9.39
N MET A 107 26.34 -14.64 8.57
CA MET A 107 26.35 -16.10 8.52
C MET A 107 27.70 -16.70 8.09
N ALA A 108 28.50 -15.95 7.32
CA ALA A 108 29.83 -16.41 6.90
C ALA A 108 30.79 -16.62 8.08
N GLU A 109 30.56 -15.98 9.22
CA GLU A 109 31.41 -16.04 10.42
C GLU A 109 30.75 -16.85 11.56
N GLN A 110 29.49 -17.22 11.44
CA GLN A 110 28.70 -17.91 12.45
C GLN A 110 28.82 -19.44 12.36
N THR A 111 28.65 -20.12 13.50
CA THR A 111 28.60 -21.58 13.59
C THR A 111 27.58 -22.02 14.65
N GLY A 112 27.14 -23.30 14.58
CA GLY A 112 26.22 -23.90 15.56
C GLY A 112 24.84 -23.22 15.60
N GLU A 113 24.27 -23.04 16.76
CA GLU A 113 22.91 -22.52 16.96
C GLU A 113 22.71 -21.08 16.40
N GLU A 114 23.75 -20.26 16.40
CA GLU A 114 23.65 -18.90 15.85
C GLU A 114 23.45 -18.92 14.34
N LEU A 115 24.18 -19.80 13.64
CA LEU A 115 24.02 -20.00 12.22
C LEU A 115 22.62 -20.55 11.89
N GLU A 116 22.10 -21.49 12.64
CA GLU A 116 20.75 -22.04 12.44
C GLU A 116 19.68 -20.95 12.56
N ARG A 117 19.74 -20.10 13.57
CA ARG A 117 18.81 -18.98 13.75
C ARG A 117 18.88 -17.96 12.60
N SER A 118 20.09 -17.66 12.14
CA SER A 118 20.30 -16.73 11.02
C SER A 118 19.79 -17.32 9.70
N LEU A 119 19.94 -18.61 9.48
CA LEU A 119 19.39 -19.32 8.32
C LEU A 119 17.86 -19.33 8.32
N GLU A 120 17.22 -19.56 9.46
CA GLU A 120 15.75 -19.47 9.59
C GLU A 120 15.24 -18.06 9.26
N LEU A 121 15.93 -17.04 9.76
CA LEU A 121 15.59 -15.64 9.51
C LEU A 121 15.78 -15.27 8.04
N TYR A 122 16.88 -15.70 7.44
CA TYR A 122 17.17 -15.50 6.03
C TYR A 122 16.11 -16.15 5.13
N ASN A 123 15.73 -17.39 5.41
CA ASN A 123 14.66 -18.07 4.68
C ASN A 123 13.33 -17.31 4.77
N ARG A 124 12.97 -16.79 5.94
CA ARG A 124 11.76 -16.00 6.10
C ARG A 124 11.80 -14.72 5.26
N TYR A 125 12.93 -14.01 5.27
CA TYR A 125 13.09 -12.79 4.46
C TYR A 125 13.09 -13.10 2.97
N THR A 126 13.69 -14.20 2.55
CA THR A 126 13.69 -14.64 1.14
C THR A 126 12.26 -14.92 0.66
N HIS A 127 11.47 -15.65 1.44
CA HIS A 127 10.06 -15.88 1.11
C HIS A 127 9.24 -14.60 1.04
N GLU A 128 9.46 -13.67 1.97
CA GLU A 128 8.78 -12.37 1.95
C GLU A 128 9.19 -11.54 0.72
N PHE A 129 10.48 -11.52 0.39
CA PHE A 129 11.02 -10.82 -0.77
C PHE A 129 10.48 -11.38 -2.09
N GLU A 130 10.41 -12.70 -2.22
CA GLU A 130 9.80 -13.38 -3.38
C GLU A 130 8.31 -13.08 -3.48
N TYR A 131 7.57 -13.17 -2.37
CA TYR A 131 6.15 -12.87 -2.32
C TYR A 131 5.83 -11.43 -2.77
N LYS A 132 6.72 -10.49 -2.48
CA LYS A 132 6.62 -9.08 -2.89
C LYS A 132 7.22 -8.79 -4.27
N ASN A 133 7.53 -9.82 -5.07
CA ASN A 133 8.19 -9.70 -6.37
C ASN A 133 9.51 -8.91 -6.31
N GLY A 134 10.29 -9.07 -5.26
CA GLY A 134 11.49 -8.28 -4.99
C GLY A 134 12.51 -8.29 -6.13
N TYR A 135 12.68 -9.44 -6.82
CA TYR A 135 13.61 -9.55 -7.95
C TYR A 135 13.19 -8.76 -9.19
N SER A 136 11.90 -8.46 -9.34
CA SER A 136 11.36 -7.73 -10.50
C SER A 136 10.89 -6.31 -10.17
N CYS A 137 10.92 -5.89 -8.90
CA CYS A 137 10.32 -4.66 -8.43
C CYS A 137 10.80 -3.40 -9.17
N GLU A 138 12.10 -3.27 -9.45
CA GLU A 138 12.63 -2.14 -10.23
C GLU A 138 12.17 -2.18 -11.70
N SER A 139 12.12 -3.37 -12.29
CA SER A 139 11.66 -3.54 -13.68
C SER A 139 10.18 -3.22 -13.81
N GLU A 140 9.37 -3.66 -12.84
CA GLU A 140 7.94 -3.35 -12.78
C GLU A 140 7.70 -1.85 -12.59
N ALA A 141 8.42 -1.20 -11.67
CA ALA A 141 8.36 0.25 -11.47
C ALA A 141 8.74 1.03 -12.73
N ASN A 142 9.81 0.63 -13.41
CA ASN A 142 10.18 1.23 -14.70
C ASN A 142 9.10 0.99 -15.78
N GLY A 143 8.46 -0.17 -15.77
CA GLY A 143 7.32 -0.50 -16.64
C GLY A 143 6.13 0.43 -16.40
N VAL A 144 5.81 0.72 -15.14
CA VAL A 144 4.76 1.68 -14.75
C VAL A 144 5.09 3.08 -15.24
N LEU A 145 6.30 3.59 -14.99
CA LEU A 145 6.72 4.91 -15.45
C LEU A 145 6.63 5.04 -16.97
N LYS A 146 7.09 4.04 -17.70
CA LYS A 146 6.97 4.00 -19.16
C LYS A 146 5.51 3.97 -19.61
N GLY A 147 4.66 3.21 -18.93
CA GLY A 147 3.21 3.15 -19.19
C GLY A 147 2.50 4.49 -18.95
N LEU A 148 3.00 5.29 -18.01
CA LEU A 148 2.54 6.66 -17.75
C LEU A 148 3.13 7.70 -18.72
N GLY A 149 4.02 7.30 -19.62
CA GLY A 149 4.61 8.18 -20.66
C GLY A 149 5.91 8.86 -20.25
N PHE A 150 6.51 8.49 -19.09
CA PHE A 150 7.83 9.00 -18.71
C PHE A 150 8.92 8.37 -19.57
N SER A 151 9.82 9.21 -20.12
CA SER A 151 11.09 8.79 -20.72
C SER A 151 12.16 8.63 -19.65
N LYS A 152 13.30 8.01 -19.99
CA LYS A 152 14.43 7.91 -19.04
C LYS A 152 15.00 9.29 -18.67
N GLU A 153 14.85 10.27 -19.51
CA GLU A 153 15.31 11.66 -19.31
C GLU A 153 14.43 12.38 -18.26
N ASP A 154 13.17 11.95 -18.11
CA ASP A 154 12.25 12.53 -17.12
C ASP A 154 12.51 12.02 -15.70
N TYR A 155 13.30 10.96 -15.50
CA TYR A 155 13.51 10.34 -14.19
C TYR A 155 14.20 11.26 -13.20
N ASP A 156 15.07 12.15 -13.65
CA ASP A 156 15.78 13.14 -12.82
C ASP A 156 15.02 14.47 -12.72
N ARG A 157 13.82 14.56 -13.35
CA ARG A 157 12.96 15.73 -13.29
C ARG A 157 12.33 15.84 -11.90
N HIS A 158 12.35 17.03 -11.32
CA HIS A 158 11.68 17.34 -10.06
C HIS A 158 10.15 17.30 -10.22
N THR A 159 9.47 16.75 -9.22
CA THR A 159 8.00 16.64 -9.10
C THR A 159 7.43 17.82 -8.35
#